data_f71452568f80cd818ab0d9ba8aae17be
#
_entry.id   f71452568f80cd818ab0d9ba8aae17be
#
_cell.length_a   1.000
_cell.length_b   1.000
_cell.length_c   1.000
_cell.angle_alpha   90.00
_cell.angle_beta   90.00
_cell.angle_gamma   90.00
#
_symmetry.space_group_name_H-M   'P 1'
#
loop_
_entity.id
_entity.type
_entity.pdbx_description
1 polymer ?
#
loop_
_entity_poly.entity_id
_entity_poly.type
_entity_poly.pdbx_seq_one_letter_code
_entity_poly.pdbx_strand_id
1 'polypeptide(L)'
;MDNRWWKSVGRLLGALALVLCLPALATSVLGVDLDQLTRQSELVVRGVVKSKESRWSGDGRRILTDVQIEVKESLKGAPARTVTVQQPGGVVGDIGQRVDGLASFQMGEEVVVFLERWGAQRFQVTAAAQGKFRIERSSDGTRVFAVPDRSADAELLDASGRPTTSRLQTLELSELRDRVRRAAATDRTPRSVAQ
;
A
#
# COMPACT_ATOMS: atom_id res chain seq x y z
N MET A 1 27.70 -57.93 -11.16
CA MET A 1 27.63 -56.48 -11.54
C MET A 1 26.75 -55.78 -10.51
N ASP A 2 27.35 -54.96 -9.66
CA ASP A 2 26.77 -54.51 -8.40
C ASP A 2 25.78 -53.35 -8.56
N ASN A 3 24.55 -53.63 -8.21
CA ASN A 3 23.42 -52.63 -8.20
C ASN A 3 23.53 -51.53 -7.10
N ARG A 4 24.71 -51.43 -6.47
CA ARG A 4 24.93 -50.50 -5.35
C ARG A 4 25.02 -49.03 -5.80
N TRP A 5 25.51 -48.78 -7.00
CA TRP A 5 25.69 -47.41 -7.54
C TRP A 5 24.36 -46.72 -7.84
N TRP A 6 23.38 -47.42 -8.36
CA TRP A 6 22.03 -46.87 -8.64
C TRP A 6 21.29 -46.42 -7.38
N LYS A 7 21.52 -47.11 -6.24
CA LYS A 7 20.93 -46.74 -4.95
C LYS A 7 21.57 -45.47 -4.40
N SER A 8 22.83 -45.22 -4.65
CA SER A 8 23.53 -44.00 -4.22
C SER A 8 23.15 -42.78 -5.05
N VAL A 9 22.98 -42.95 -6.37
CA VAL A 9 22.52 -41.88 -7.27
C VAL A 9 21.07 -41.46 -6.96
N GLY A 10 20.21 -42.43 -6.68
CA GLY A 10 18.81 -42.13 -6.28
C GLY A 10 18.69 -41.36 -4.96
N ARG A 11 19.59 -41.64 -3.99
CA ARG A 11 19.65 -40.91 -2.72
C ARG A 11 20.18 -39.48 -2.86
N LEU A 12 21.16 -39.26 -3.75
CA LEU A 12 21.70 -37.93 -4.07
C LEU A 12 20.68 -37.05 -4.82
N LEU A 13 19.92 -37.60 -5.77
CA LEU A 13 18.86 -36.93 -6.49
C LEU A 13 17.67 -36.58 -5.56
N GLY A 14 17.33 -37.47 -4.63
CA GLY A 14 16.29 -37.20 -3.62
C GLY A 14 16.68 -36.10 -2.63
N ALA A 15 17.96 -36.05 -2.22
CA ALA A 15 18.46 -34.99 -1.35
C ALA A 15 18.56 -33.64 -2.06
N LEU A 16 18.89 -33.63 -3.36
CA LEU A 16 18.93 -32.40 -4.16
C LEU A 16 17.54 -31.81 -4.41
N ALA A 17 16.50 -32.65 -4.57
CA ALA A 17 15.10 -32.19 -4.72
C ALA A 17 14.54 -31.58 -3.45
N LEU A 18 15.00 -31.96 -2.25
CA LEU A 18 14.55 -31.44 -0.98
C LEU A 18 15.10 -30.02 -0.69
N VAL A 19 16.25 -29.65 -1.30
CA VAL A 19 16.88 -28.33 -1.09
C VAL A 19 16.24 -27.24 -1.96
N LEU A 20 15.46 -27.60 -2.99
CA LEU A 20 14.83 -26.65 -3.92
C LEU A 20 13.46 -26.13 -3.46
N CYS A 21 12.94 -26.60 -2.32
CA CYS A 21 11.74 -26.06 -1.71
C CYS A 21 12.09 -24.85 -0.80
N LEU A 22 12.60 -23.77 -1.43
CA LEU A 22 12.72 -22.48 -0.71
C LEU A 22 11.31 -21.95 -0.48
N PRO A 23 10.91 -21.63 0.79
CA PRO A 23 9.65 -20.98 1.04
C PRO A 23 9.66 -19.64 0.30
N ALA A 24 8.70 -19.41 -0.57
CA ALA A 24 8.44 -18.09 -1.12
C ALA A 24 8.08 -17.19 0.05
N LEU A 25 8.92 -16.19 0.36
CA LEU A 25 8.62 -15.17 1.36
C LEU A 25 7.54 -14.26 0.78
N ALA A 26 6.28 -14.62 1.01
CA ALA A 26 5.16 -13.76 0.68
C ALA A 26 5.09 -12.61 1.71
N THR A 27 5.01 -11.38 1.24
CA THR A 27 4.74 -10.22 2.10
C THR A 27 3.29 -10.29 2.54
N SER A 28 3.06 -10.41 3.84
CA SER A 28 1.73 -10.48 4.43
C SER A 28 1.34 -9.13 5.01
N VAL A 29 0.13 -8.66 4.71
CA VAL A 29 -0.41 -7.39 5.21
C VAL A 29 -1.78 -7.64 5.85
N LEU A 30 -2.04 -7.01 7.01
CA LEU A 30 -3.35 -7.10 7.64
C LEU A 30 -4.41 -6.38 6.79
N GLY A 31 -5.51 -7.07 6.52
CA GLY A 31 -6.66 -6.50 5.84
C GLY A 31 -7.38 -5.48 6.72
N VAL A 32 -7.59 -4.26 6.20
CA VAL A 32 -8.27 -3.17 6.90
C VAL A 32 -9.60 -2.83 6.22
N ASP A 33 -10.54 -2.31 7.00
CA ASP A 33 -11.75 -1.66 6.48
C ASP A 33 -11.55 -0.14 6.33
N LEU A 34 -12.50 0.53 5.69
CA LEU A 34 -12.40 1.96 5.40
C LEU A 34 -12.41 2.83 6.67
N ASP A 35 -13.16 2.43 7.69
CA ASP A 35 -13.26 3.17 8.95
C ASP A 35 -11.96 3.03 9.74
N GLN A 36 -11.39 1.84 9.79
CA GLN A 36 -10.11 1.57 10.41
C GLN A 36 -8.97 2.32 9.69
N LEU A 37 -8.95 2.27 8.35
CA LEU A 37 -8.01 2.99 7.53
C LEU A 37 -8.09 4.50 7.77
N THR A 38 -9.32 5.04 7.86
CA THR A 38 -9.54 6.46 8.17
C THR A 38 -9.03 6.84 9.55
N ARG A 39 -9.31 6.03 10.57
CA ARG A 39 -8.83 6.32 11.95
C ARG A 39 -7.32 6.30 12.05
N GLN A 40 -6.65 5.35 11.41
CA GLN A 40 -5.18 5.20 11.44
C GLN A 40 -4.45 6.31 10.66
N SER A 41 -5.12 6.98 9.73
CA SER A 41 -4.50 8.01 8.89
C SER A 41 -4.52 9.38 9.56
N GLU A 42 -3.43 10.12 9.46
CA GLU A 42 -3.37 11.54 9.87
C GLU A 42 -4.06 12.44 8.83
N LEU A 43 -3.81 12.15 7.55
CA LEU A 43 -4.41 12.85 6.42
C LEU A 43 -5.15 11.88 5.51
N VAL A 44 -6.28 12.32 4.98
CA VAL A 44 -6.92 11.69 3.82
C VAL A 44 -7.15 12.76 2.78
N VAL A 45 -6.50 12.65 1.63
CA VAL A 45 -6.53 13.66 0.59
C VAL A 45 -6.89 13.07 -0.77
N ARG A 46 -7.64 13.83 -1.54
CA ARG A 46 -7.79 13.63 -3.00
C ARG A 46 -6.84 14.57 -3.71
N GLY A 47 -6.09 14.08 -4.67
CA GLY A 47 -5.12 14.90 -5.39
C GLY A 47 -4.64 14.24 -6.68
N VAL A 48 -3.71 14.92 -7.34
CA VAL A 48 -3.11 14.48 -8.60
C VAL A 48 -1.60 14.30 -8.40
N VAL A 49 -1.08 13.17 -8.83
CA VAL A 49 0.37 12.87 -8.81
C VAL A 49 1.10 13.79 -9.77
N LYS A 50 2.01 14.62 -9.27
CA LYS A 50 2.75 15.63 -10.06
C LYS A 50 4.19 15.24 -10.35
N SER A 51 4.86 14.57 -9.40
CA SER A 51 6.19 14.06 -9.62
C SER A 51 6.40 12.75 -8.88
N LYS A 52 7.38 11.98 -9.38
CA LYS A 52 7.85 10.75 -8.78
C LYS A 52 9.35 10.70 -8.99
N GLU A 53 10.10 10.82 -7.91
CA GLU A 53 11.56 10.90 -7.95
C GLU A 53 12.18 9.87 -7.03
N SER A 54 13.06 9.04 -7.60
CA SER A 54 13.78 8.02 -6.84
C SER A 54 15.22 8.48 -6.57
N ARG A 55 15.70 8.21 -5.38
CA ARG A 55 17.07 8.53 -4.95
C ARG A 55 17.57 7.52 -3.95
N TRP A 56 18.87 7.44 -3.79
CA TRP A 56 19.47 6.68 -2.69
C TRP A 56 19.12 7.30 -1.34
N SER A 57 18.91 6.46 -0.34
CA SER A 57 18.86 6.88 1.06
C SER A 57 20.18 7.50 1.49
N GLY A 58 20.19 8.30 2.56
CA GLY A 58 21.39 8.98 3.02
C GLY A 58 22.55 8.04 3.41
N ASP A 59 22.25 6.78 3.74
CA ASP A 59 23.23 5.72 4.02
C ASP A 59 23.63 4.92 2.77
N GLY A 60 23.08 5.25 1.59
CA GLY A 60 23.36 4.59 0.32
C GLY A 60 22.87 3.14 0.20
N ARG A 61 22.08 2.65 1.15
CA ARG A 61 21.69 1.22 1.21
C ARG A 61 20.35 0.90 0.56
N ARG A 62 19.48 1.89 0.39
CA ARG A 62 18.14 1.71 -0.12
C ARG A 62 17.78 2.79 -1.11
N ILE A 63 16.94 2.44 -2.07
CA ILE A 63 16.30 3.43 -2.93
C ILE A 63 15.00 3.87 -2.25
N LEU A 64 14.77 5.16 -2.21
CA LEU A 64 13.55 5.80 -1.73
C LEU A 64 12.94 6.58 -2.87
N THR A 65 11.62 6.48 -3.01
CA THR A 65 10.86 7.26 -3.98
C THR A 65 9.98 8.27 -3.26
N ASP A 66 10.15 9.54 -3.58
CA ASP A 66 9.29 10.64 -3.16
C ASP A 66 8.25 10.89 -4.25
N VAL A 67 6.97 10.80 -3.90
CA VAL A 67 5.82 11.06 -4.77
C VAL A 67 5.16 12.35 -4.31
N GLN A 68 5.10 13.37 -5.17
CA GLN A 68 4.41 14.61 -4.87
C GLN A 68 2.98 14.57 -5.38
N ILE A 69 2.03 14.86 -4.48
CA ILE A 69 0.61 14.89 -4.79
C ILE A 69 0.09 16.31 -4.55
N GLU A 70 -0.37 16.94 -5.62
CA GLU A 70 -1.09 18.21 -5.52
C GLU A 70 -2.48 17.97 -4.95
N VAL A 71 -2.75 18.51 -3.78
CA VAL A 71 -4.01 18.32 -3.07
C VAL A 71 -5.11 19.13 -3.74
N LYS A 72 -6.19 18.47 -4.13
CA LYS A 72 -7.41 19.09 -4.66
C LYS A 72 -8.50 19.17 -3.61
N GLU A 73 -8.52 18.23 -2.67
CA GLU A 73 -9.52 18.16 -1.61
C GLU A 73 -8.94 17.48 -0.38
N SER A 74 -9.21 18.00 0.81
CA SER A 74 -8.94 17.34 2.09
C SER A 74 -10.21 16.67 2.61
N LEU A 75 -10.14 15.38 2.90
CA LEU A 75 -11.22 14.60 3.49
C LEU A 75 -11.02 14.42 5.00
N LYS A 76 -9.76 14.37 5.45
CA LYS A 76 -9.35 14.35 6.86
C LYS A 76 -8.04 15.12 7.02
N GLY A 77 -7.93 15.89 8.12
CA GLY A 77 -6.73 16.66 8.47
C GLY A 77 -6.60 17.97 7.70
N ALA A 78 -5.47 18.65 7.89
CA ALA A 78 -5.15 19.94 7.29
C ALA A 78 -3.83 19.84 6.50
N PRO A 79 -3.86 19.32 5.26
CA PRO A 79 -2.66 19.17 4.44
C PRO A 79 -2.19 20.51 3.88
N ALA A 80 -0.90 20.60 3.53
CA ALA A 80 -0.39 21.63 2.64
C ALA A 80 -0.96 21.45 1.21
N ARG A 81 -0.74 22.45 0.34
CA ARG A 81 -1.15 22.37 -1.08
C ARG A 81 -0.55 21.18 -1.81
N THR A 82 0.64 20.76 -1.41
CA THR A 82 1.32 19.56 -1.92
C THR A 82 1.75 18.70 -0.73
N VAL A 83 1.47 17.42 -0.81
CA VAL A 83 1.96 16.42 0.15
C VAL A 83 2.99 15.53 -0.53
N THR A 84 4.05 15.18 0.21
CA THR A 84 5.08 14.25 -0.27
C THR A 84 4.90 12.91 0.41
N VAL A 85 4.60 11.89 -0.40
CA VAL A 85 4.54 10.49 0.02
C VAL A 85 5.88 9.86 -0.26
N GLN A 86 6.53 9.31 0.75
CA GLN A 86 7.77 8.58 0.60
C GLN A 86 7.54 7.09 0.78
N GLN A 87 8.13 6.31 -0.10
CA GLN A 87 8.10 4.85 0.00
C GLN A 87 9.45 4.24 -0.40
N PRO A 88 9.81 3.07 0.14
CA PRO A 88 11.01 2.35 -0.29
C PRO A 88 10.83 1.79 -1.70
N GLY A 89 11.95 1.61 -2.38
CA GLY A 89 12.00 1.11 -3.77
C GLY A 89 12.02 2.22 -4.80
N GLY A 90 12.18 1.84 -6.06
CA GLY A 90 12.29 2.72 -7.22
C GLY A 90 13.47 2.35 -8.11
N VAL A 91 13.83 3.25 -9.04
CA VAL A 91 14.93 3.06 -9.98
C VAL A 91 15.85 4.28 -9.95
N VAL A 92 17.16 4.05 -9.80
CA VAL A 92 18.20 5.08 -9.85
C VAL A 92 19.30 4.59 -10.80
N GLY A 93 19.44 5.25 -11.96
CA GLY A 93 20.31 4.74 -13.03
C GLY A 93 19.85 3.35 -13.49
N ASP A 94 20.75 2.41 -13.51
CA ASP A 94 20.50 1.02 -13.93
C ASP A 94 20.07 0.10 -12.77
N ILE A 95 19.92 0.64 -11.56
CA ILE A 95 19.59 -0.13 -10.37
C ILE A 95 18.13 0.08 -10.00
N GLY A 96 17.37 -1.02 -9.97
CA GLY A 96 15.98 -1.07 -9.50
C GLY A 96 15.87 -1.81 -8.18
N GLN A 97 15.06 -1.29 -7.27
CA GLN A 97 14.65 -1.96 -6.04
C GLN A 97 13.14 -2.03 -5.99
N ARG A 98 12.58 -3.25 -5.94
CA ARG A 98 11.15 -3.48 -5.77
C ARG A 98 10.85 -3.86 -4.32
N VAL A 99 9.76 -3.32 -3.80
CA VAL A 99 9.20 -3.68 -2.50
C VAL A 99 7.74 -4.02 -2.73
N ASP A 100 7.38 -5.28 -2.47
CA ASP A 100 6.02 -5.76 -2.68
C ASP A 100 5.07 -5.23 -1.62
N GLY A 101 3.79 -5.17 -1.94
CA GLY A 101 2.74 -4.70 -1.03
C GLY A 101 2.54 -3.19 -1.01
N LEU A 102 3.40 -2.39 -1.61
CA LEU A 102 3.29 -0.93 -1.62
C LEU A 102 2.37 -0.42 -2.74
N ALA A 103 1.78 0.75 -2.49
CA ALA A 103 0.98 1.44 -3.50
C ALA A 103 1.82 1.84 -4.71
N SER A 104 1.29 1.61 -5.91
CA SER A 104 1.91 2.11 -7.13
C SER A 104 1.35 3.49 -7.47
N PHE A 105 2.18 4.39 -8.01
CA PHE A 105 1.77 5.72 -8.44
C PHE A 105 2.20 5.98 -9.88
N GLN A 106 1.30 6.61 -10.67
CA GLN A 106 1.58 7.03 -12.03
C GLN A 106 1.47 8.55 -12.13
N MET A 107 2.30 9.15 -12.98
CA MET A 107 2.25 10.59 -13.26
C MET A 107 0.89 10.98 -13.83
N GLY A 108 0.31 12.06 -13.31
CA GLY A 108 -1.01 12.55 -13.73
C GLY A 108 -2.20 11.76 -13.17
N GLU A 109 -1.95 10.66 -12.45
CA GLU A 109 -3.01 9.86 -11.83
C GLU A 109 -3.74 10.67 -10.77
N GLU A 110 -5.07 10.63 -10.79
CA GLU A 110 -5.91 11.20 -9.75
C GLU A 110 -6.20 10.13 -8.71
N VAL A 111 -5.92 10.44 -7.43
CA VAL A 111 -5.97 9.47 -6.34
C VAL A 111 -6.68 10.02 -5.11
N VAL A 112 -7.24 9.13 -4.29
CA VAL A 112 -7.47 9.37 -2.86
C VAL A 112 -6.45 8.54 -2.10
N VAL A 113 -5.69 9.19 -1.21
CA VAL A 113 -4.66 8.53 -0.40
C VAL A 113 -4.89 8.77 1.08
N PHE A 114 -4.74 7.71 1.84
CA PHE A 114 -4.78 7.64 3.29
C PHE A 114 -3.34 7.65 3.77
N LEU A 115 -2.98 8.63 4.57
CA LEU A 115 -1.60 8.96 4.87
C LEU A 115 -1.35 9.02 6.36
N GLU A 116 -0.29 8.39 6.80
CA GLU A 116 0.29 8.53 8.12
C GLU A 116 1.63 9.24 8.05
N ARG A 117 2.02 9.92 9.13
CA ARG A 117 3.25 10.72 9.15
C ARG A 117 4.49 9.83 9.12
N TRP A 118 5.43 10.21 8.28
CA TRP A 118 6.74 9.58 8.15
C TRP A 118 7.86 10.63 8.24
N GLY A 119 8.31 10.90 9.46
CA GLY A 119 9.25 11.99 9.72
C GLY A 119 8.60 13.38 9.72
N ALA A 120 9.40 14.43 9.59
CA ALA A 120 8.96 15.81 9.83
C ALA A 120 8.01 16.36 8.73
N GLN A 121 8.26 16.04 7.47
CA GLN A 121 7.54 16.64 6.32
C GLN A 121 7.10 15.64 5.26
N ARG A 122 7.16 14.35 5.58
CA ARG A 122 6.78 13.28 4.65
C ARG A 122 5.70 12.41 5.25
N PHE A 123 5.01 11.75 4.37
CA PHE A 123 3.97 10.79 4.70
C PHE A 123 4.29 9.45 4.04
N GLN A 124 3.73 8.37 4.60
CA GLN A 124 3.63 7.09 3.93
C GLN A 124 2.18 6.71 3.76
N VAL A 125 1.88 5.81 2.84
CA VAL A 125 0.52 5.30 2.65
C VAL A 125 0.17 4.38 3.81
N THR A 126 -0.91 4.67 4.51
CA THR A 126 -1.42 3.85 5.61
C THR A 126 -1.83 2.49 5.09
N ALA A 127 -1.47 1.42 5.82
CA ALA A 127 -1.77 0.04 5.46
C ALA A 127 -1.31 -0.34 4.02
N ALA A 128 -0.13 0.17 3.62
CA ALA A 128 0.51 -0.13 2.35
C ALA A 128 -0.39 0.21 1.14
N ALA A 129 -0.53 -0.67 0.13
CA ALA A 129 -1.36 -0.39 -1.05
C ALA A 129 -2.84 -0.20 -0.73
N GLN A 130 -3.34 -0.75 0.39
CA GLN A 130 -4.75 -0.61 0.78
C GLN A 130 -5.15 0.85 1.02
N GLY A 131 -4.19 1.72 1.41
CA GLY A 131 -4.44 3.14 1.65
C GLY A 131 -4.49 4.01 0.38
N LYS A 132 -4.51 3.42 -0.81
CA LYS A 132 -4.63 4.15 -2.06
C LYS A 132 -5.85 3.71 -2.85
N PHE A 133 -6.58 4.68 -3.38
CA PHE A 133 -7.66 4.49 -4.34
C PHE A 133 -7.36 5.32 -5.60
N ARG A 134 -7.53 4.72 -6.77
CA ARG A 134 -7.51 5.46 -8.04
C ARG A 134 -8.88 6.08 -8.29
N ILE A 135 -8.89 7.24 -8.91
CA ILE A 135 -10.13 7.88 -9.33
C ILE A 135 -10.40 7.54 -10.79
N GLU A 136 -11.52 6.89 -11.01
CA GLU A 136 -11.99 6.51 -12.35
C GLU A 136 -13.34 7.17 -12.62
N ARG A 137 -13.57 7.51 -13.90
CA ARG A 137 -14.84 8.07 -14.35
C ARG A 137 -15.55 7.04 -15.21
N SER A 138 -16.87 6.99 -15.09
CA SER A 138 -17.71 6.20 -16.00
C SER A 138 -17.51 6.67 -17.44
N SER A 139 -17.81 5.80 -18.40
CA SER A 139 -17.64 6.09 -19.84
C SER A 139 -18.44 7.31 -20.33
N ASP A 140 -19.57 7.59 -19.67
CA ASP A 140 -20.42 8.76 -19.93
C ASP A 140 -19.99 10.02 -19.13
N GLY A 141 -18.95 9.90 -18.28
CA GLY A 141 -18.43 10.99 -17.45
C GLY A 141 -19.32 11.42 -16.28
N THR A 142 -20.50 10.81 -16.09
CA THR A 142 -21.49 11.26 -15.11
C THR A 142 -21.17 10.80 -13.69
N ARG A 143 -20.45 9.69 -13.54
CA ARG A 143 -20.12 9.08 -12.23
C ARG A 143 -18.61 9.00 -12.02
N VAL A 144 -18.19 9.21 -10.79
CA VAL A 144 -16.78 9.17 -10.39
C VAL A 144 -16.63 8.12 -9.29
N PHE A 145 -15.71 7.20 -9.49
CA PHE A 145 -15.45 6.07 -8.60
C PHE A 145 -14.07 6.16 -7.97
N ALA A 146 -13.98 5.75 -6.74
CA ALA A 146 -12.74 5.44 -6.05
C ALA A 146 -12.54 3.92 -6.06
N VAL A 147 -11.52 3.48 -6.79
CA VAL A 147 -11.19 2.07 -7.01
C VAL A 147 -9.95 1.71 -6.17
N PRO A 148 -10.05 0.75 -5.23
CA PRO A 148 -8.90 0.33 -4.42
C PRO A 148 -7.72 -0.11 -5.28
N ASP A 149 -6.50 0.30 -4.90
CA ASP A 149 -5.29 -0.20 -5.54
C ASP A 149 -5.08 -1.68 -5.17
N ARG A 150 -5.12 -2.55 -6.18
CA ARG A 150 -4.88 -3.99 -6.06
C ARG A 150 -3.56 -4.41 -6.70
N SER A 151 -2.70 -3.46 -7.04
CA SER A 151 -1.42 -3.72 -7.69
C SER A 151 -0.37 -4.37 -6.78
N ALA A 152 -0.67 -4.49 -5.49
CA ALA A 152 0.22 -5.11 -4.54
C ALA A 152 0.02 -6.64 -4.55
N ASP A 153 1.08 -7.37 -4.89
CA ASP A 153 1.17 -8.83 -4.81
C ASP A 153 1.35 -9.30 -3.33
N ALA A 154 0.64 -8.65 -2.40
CA ALA A 154 0.71 -8.99 -0.98
C ALA A 154 -0.48 -9.87 -0.59
N GLU A 155 -0.21 -10.93 0.16
CA GLU A 155 -1.24 -11.73 0.78
C GLU A 155 -1.87 -10.95 1.95
N LEU A 156 -3.20 -10.80 1.92
CA LEU A 156 -3.93 -10.18 3.01
C LEU A 156 -4.27 -11.20 4.09
N LEU A 157 -3.98 -10.85 5.35
CA LEU A 157 -4.32 -11.67 6.50
C LEU A 157 -5.41 -11.01 7.35
N ASP A 158 -6.22 -11.82 8.00
CA ASP A 158 -7.11 -11.36 9.07
C ASP A 158 -6.34 -11.19 10.40
N ALA A 159 -7.02 -10.69 11.44
CA ALA A 159 -6.42 -10.50 12.75
C ALA A 159 -5.94 -11.81 13.42
N SER A 160 -6.33 -12.97 12.92
CA SER A 160 -5.88 -14.29 13.38
C SER A 160 -4.72 -14.85 12.53
N GLY A 161 -4.23 -14.07 11.55
CA GLY A 161 -3.13 -14.47 10.68
C GLY A 161 -3.54 -15.41 9.54
N ARG A 162 -4.84 -15.53 9.22
CA ARG A 162 -5.33 -16.37 8.14
C ARG A 162 -5.53 -15.55 6.86
N PRO A 163 -5.27 -16.15 5.68
CA PRO A 163 -5.53 -15.50 4.40
C PRO A 163 -6.96 -14.96 4.32
N THR A 164 -7.10 -13.73 3.86
CA THR A 164 -8.40 -13.07 3.69
C THR A 164 -8.44 -12.25 2.40
N THR A 165 -9.60 -11.80 2.03
CA THR A 165 -9.79 -10.89 0.89
C THR A 165 -9.91 -9.45 1.37
N SER A 166 -9.55 -8.50 0.51
CA SER A 166 -9.71 -7.07 0.81
C SER A 166 -11.17 -6.75 1.13
N ARG A 167 -11.38 -6.04 2.25
CA ARG A 167 -12.69 -5.49 2.65
C ARG A 167 -13.00 -4.17 1.94
N LEU A 168 -12.01 -3.61 1.25
CA LEU A 168 -12.16 -2.37 0.49
C LEU A 168 -12.79 -2.69 -0.87
N GLN A 169 -13.82 -1.93 -1.20
CA GLN A 169 -14.59 -2.07 -2.44
C GLN A 169 -14.52 -0.77 -3.23
N THR A 170 -14.79 -0.88 -4.53
CA THR A 170 -15.05 0.28 -5.37
C THR A 170 -16.30 1.00 -4.87
N LEU A 171 -16.18 2.30 -4.61
CA LEU A 171 -17.26 3.15 -4.14
C LEU A 171 -17.41 4.35 -5.08
N GLU A 172 -18.59 4.93 -5.14
CA GLU A 172 -18.69 6.29 -5.67
C GLU A 172 -17.88 7.26 -4.80
N LEU A 173 -17.23 8.22 -5.44
CA LEU A 173 -16.38 9.18 -4.72
C LEU A 173 -17.16 9.96 -3.64
N SER A 174 -18.42 10.28 -3.90
CA SER A 174 -19.34 10.88 -2.93
C SER A 174 -19.50 10.01 -1.69
N GLU A 175 -19.77 8.72 -1.87
CA GLU A 175 -19.94 7.76 -0.77
C GLU A 175 -18.64 7.61 0.04
N LEU A 176 -17.49 7.50 -0.64
CA LEU A 176 -16.19 7.42 0.04
C LEU A 176 -15.95 8.67 0.89
N ARG A 177 -16.22 9.88 0.37
CA ARG A 177 -16.10 11.13 1.12
C ARG A 177 -16.94 11.13 2.40
N ASP A 178 -18.20 10.75 2.27
CA ASP A 178 -19.15 10.75 3.40
C ASP A 178 -18.73 9.75 4.47
N ARG A 179 -18.28 8.57 4.09
CA ARG A 179 -17.75 7.56 5.03
C ARG A 179 -16.50 8.06 5.75
N VAL A 180 -15.54 8.60 5.01
CA VAL A 180 -14.30 9.15 5.59
C VAL A 180 -14.61 10.29 6.57
N ARG A 181 -15.49 11.22 6.20
CA ARG A 181 -15.87 12.35 7.07
C ARG A 181 -16.56 11.88 8.34
N ARG A 182 -17.47 10.90 8.24
CA ARG A 182 -18.12 10.31 9.43
C ARG A 182 -17.11 9.62 10.35
N ALA A 183 -16.24 8.78 9.81
CA ALA A 183 -15.22 8.08 10.58
C ALA A 183 -14.23 9.05 11.24
N ALA A 184 -13.83 10.13 10.55
CA ALA A 184 -12.97 11.17 11.08
C ALA A 184 -13.64 12.01 12.19
N ALA A 185 -14.96 12.24 12.12
CA ALA A 185 -15.70 12.93 13.16
C ALA A 185 -15.79 12.10 14.45
N THR A 186 -16.01 10.80 14.33
CA THR A 186 -16.08 9.87 15.47
C THR A 186 -14.72 9.75 16.19
N ASP A 187 -13.60 9.87 15.46
CA ASP A 187 -12.25 9.81 16.02
C ASP A 187 -11.92 11.04 16.91
N ARG A 188 -12.56 12.19 16.67
CA ARG A 188 -12.36 13.43 17.41
C ARG A 188 -13.16 13.51 18.73
N THR A 189 -14.10 12.59 18.94
CA THR A 189 -14.88 12.59 20.18
C THR A 189 -14.01 11.99 21.29
N PRO A 190 -13.67 12.74 22.37
CA PRO A 190 -12.91 12.19 23.48
C PRO A 190 -13.67 10.98 24.03
N ARG A 191 -13.01 9.83 24.14
CA ARG A 191 -13.53 8.74 24.96
C ARG A 191 -13.71 9.31 26.37
N SER A 192 -14.95 9.57 26.76
CA SER A 192 -15.30 9.82 28.15
C SER A 192 -14.71 8.67 28.96
N VAL A 193 -13.67 8.98 29.75
CA VAL A 193 -13.13 8.06 30.73
C VAL A 193 -14.22 7.91 31.77
N ALA A 194 -14.98 6.82 31.70
CA ALA A 194 -15.85 6.40 32.79
C ALA A 194 -14.92 6.07 33.97
N GLN A 195 -14.96 6.89 34.99
CA GLN A 195 -14.40 6.62 36.30
C GLN A 195 -15.21 5.52 36.99
#